data_4a2cbb14a9465fc75feed0ef6e2fba05
#
_entry.id   4a2cbb14a9465fc75feed0ef6e2fba05
#
_cell.length_a   1.000
_cell.length_b   1.000
_cell.length_c   1.000
_cell.angle_alpha   90.00
_cell.angle_beta   90.00
_cell.angle_gamma   90.00
#
_symmetry.space_group_name_H-M   'P 1'
#
loop_
_entity.id
_entity.type
_entity.pdbx_description
1 polymer ?
#
loop_
_entity_poly.entity_id
_entity_poly.type
_entity_poly.pdbx_seq_one_letter_code
_entity_poly.pdbx_strand_id
1 'polypeptide(L)'
;MKLQKIGLIFFIIFCVITLLIIAKGIILPLILAVFLWFIIKEIREFMDKSEWIKTKIPRAIKTALASIVILFVIGLISNLIISNVQDLYNEAPKYQENLEKVATQIESKFGLNIGENINNFIGDVDLTSIGKNLLDSFSELFSSTFMILLYLIFILMEETSFLNKLKAIYEKPNEFDDVNKLLIEIDKSLSKYLSIKTLLSLITAVSSYAALKLIGIDFAFFWAACIFILNFIPSIGSLIATLFPAVMALVQYGGTDFTPFVLVVIFVGVIQVLVGNFLEPKMMGNSLNISSLVVILSLSVWGAIWGIIGMILSVPITVMMILIFSKIKGTKYVAILLSEKGTINSSLDS
;
A
#
# COMPACT_ATOMS: atom_id res chain seq x y z
N MET A 1 30.58 9.47 -29.53
CA MET A 1 30.68 9.10 -28.11
C MET A 1 29.50 9.49 -27.23
N LYS A 2 28.98 10.75 -27.23
CA LYS A 2 27.81 11.14 -26.40
C LYS A 2 26.53 10.40 -26.80
N LEU A 3 26.23 10.28 -28.11
CA LEU A 3 25.01 9.63 -28.62
C LEU A 3 24.97 8.13 -28.30
N GLN A 4 26.08 7.43 -28.41
CA GLN A 4 26.20 6.01 -28.07
C GLN A 4 25.98 5.77 -26.56
N LYS A 5 26.49 6.66 -25.69
CA LYS A 5 26.24 6.56 -24.24
C LYS A 5 24.76 6.78 -23.91
N ILE A 6 24.11 7.75 -24.58
CA ILE A 6 22.67 8.00 -24.39
C ILE A 6 21.86 6.79 -24.84
N GLY A 7 22.15 6.24 -26.05
CA GLY A 7 21.47 5.03 -26.52
C GLY A 7 21.65 3.83 -25.59
N LEU A 8 22.86 3.64 -25.02
CA LEU A 8 23.12 2.58 -24.05
C LEU A 8 22.30 2.75 -22.77
N ILE A 9 22.17 3.99 -22.27
CA ILE A 9 21.35 4.27 -21.08
C ILE A 9 19.87 3.92 -21.33
N PHE A 10 19.31 4.35 -22.46
CA PHE A 10 17.93 3.99 -22.83
C PHE A 10 17.74 2.49 -22.97
N PHE A 11 18.70 1.80 -23.58
CA PHE A 11 18.66 0.34 -23.71
C PHE A 11 18.69 -0.36 -22.34
N ILE A 12 19.55 0.09 -21.41
CA ILE A 12 19.62 -0.46 -20.04
C ILE A 12 18.30 -0.23 -19.32
N ILE A 13 17.73 0.99 -19.39
CA ILE A 13 16.44 1.30 -18.75
C ILE A 13 15.34 0.39 -19.32
N PHE A 14 15.29 0.22 -20.64
CA PHE A 14 14.33 -0.67 -21.28
C PHE A 14 14.49 -2.12 -20.81
N CYS A 15 15.71 -2.65 -20.77
CA CYS A 15 15.99 -4.00 -20.27
C CYS A 15 15.57 -4.16 -18.80
N VAL A 16 15.86 -3.17 -17.94
CA VAL A 16 15.47 -3.20 -16.51
C VAL A 16 13.95 -3.21 -16.37
N ILE A 17 13.24 -2.33 -17.08
CA ILE A 17 11.76 -2.28 -17.00
C ILE A 17 11.16 -3.61 -17.49
N THR A 18 11.66 -4.14 -18.60
CA THR A 18 11.22 -5.43 -19.15
C THR A 18 11.45 -6.56 -18.15
N LEU A 19 12.62 -6.58 -17.49
CA LEU A 19 12.94 -7.55 -16.44
C LEU A 19 11.98 -7.43 -15.26
N LEU A 20 11.70 -6.21 -14.79
CA LEU A 20 10.77 -5.96 -13.69
C LEU A 20 9.34 -6.46 -14.00
N ILE A 21 8.90 -6.31 -15.25
CA ILE A 21 7.58 -6.79 -15.70
C ILE A 21 7.56 -8.32 -15.78
N ILE A 22 8.56 -8.93 -16.44
CA ILE A 22 8.61 -10.39 -16.64
C ILE A 22 8.81 -11.12 -15.31
N ALA A 23 9.71 -10.62 -14.47
CA ALA A 23 10.07 -11.25 -13.20
C ALA A 23 9.12 -10.85 -12.03
N LYS A 24 7.99 -10.21 -12.30
CA LYS A 24 7.05 -9.76 -11.26
C LYS A 24 6.64 -10.89 -10.30
N GLY A 25 6.44 -12.10 -10.80
CA GLY A 25 6.06 -13.27 -9.99
C GLY A 25 7.12 -13.70 -8.95
N ILE A 26 8.38 -13.28 -9.11
CA ILE A 26 9.47 -13.54 -8.15
C ILE A 26 9.76 -12.29 -7.32
N ILE A 27 9.79 -11.13 -7.97
CA ILE A 27 10.20 -9.87 -7.36
C ILE A 27 9.14 -9.37 -6.36
N LEU A 28 7.84 -9.45 -6.70
CA LEU A 28 6.78 -8.97 -5.80
C LEU A 28 6.73 -9.74 -4.47
N PRO A 29 6.73 -11.09 -4.45
CA PRO A 29 6.79 -11.83 -3.18
C PRO A 29 8.04 -11.49 -2.36
N LEU A 30 9.19 -11.27 -3.00
CA LEU A 30 10.43 -10.87 -2.32
C LEU A 30 10.28 -9.49 -1.67
N ILE A 31 9.74 -8.50 -2.40
CA ILE A 31 9.55 -7.14 -1.86
C ILE A 31 8.51 -7.17 -0.72
N LEU A 32 7.42 -7.91 -0.86
CA LEU A 32 6.44 -8.08 0.21
C LEU A 32 7.05 -8.76 1.44
N ALA A 33 7.94 -9.73 1.26
CA ALA A 33 8.69 -10.34 2.35
C ALA A 33 9.62 -9.34 3.06
N VAL A 34 10.28 -8.45 2.31
CA VAL A 34 11.08 -7.33 2.88
C VAL A 34 10.17 -6.39 3.68
N PHE A 35 8.97 -6.07 3.20
CA PHE A 35 8.00 -5.25 3.95
C PHE A 35 7.56 -5.92 5.25
N LEU A 36 7.22 -7.21 5.20
CA LEU A 36 6.89 -7.98 6.41
C LEU A 36 8.09 -8.02 7.38
N TRP A 37 9.30 -8.15 6.88
CA TRP A 37 10.51 -8.07 7.71
C TRP A 37 10.64 -6.72 8.41
N PHE A 38 10.37 -5.59 7.73
CA PHE A 38 10.33 -4.27 8.37
C PHE A 38 9.28 -4.21 9.48
N ILE A 39 8.07 -4.74 9.26
CA ILE A 39 7.02 -4.76 10.29
C ILE A 39 7.44 -5.64 11.48
N ILE A 40 8.02 -6.82 11.24
CA ILE A 40 8.54 -7.69 12.30
C ILE A 40 9.62 -6.97 13.10
N LYS A 41 10.53 -6.28 12.42
CA LYS A 41 11.59 -5.49 13.06
C LYS A 41 10.99 -4.39 13.95
N GLU A 42 10.00 -3.66 13.48
CA GLU A 42 9.34 -2.59 14.23
C GLU A 42 8.62 -3.12 15.48
N ILE A 43 7.93 -4.26 15.37
CA ILE A 43 7.31 -4.92 16.53
C ILE A 43 8.39 -5.34 17.53
N ARG A 44 9.51 -5.88 17.06
CA ARG A 44 10.63 -6.27 17.91
C ARG A 44 11.25 -5.06 18.62
N GLU A 45 11.45 -3.95 17.93
CA GLU A 45 11.93 -2.70 18.51
C GLU A 45 10.93 -2.12 19.52
N PHE A 46 9.63 -2.24 19.24
CA PHE A 46 8.60 -1.88 20.22
C PHE A 46 8.66 -2.76 21.48
N MET A 47 8.87 -4.06 21.34
CA MET A 47 9.07 -4.96 22.48
C MET A 47 10.32 -4.58 23.29
N ASP A 48 11.38 -4.10 22.64
CA ASP A 48 12.63 -3.69 23.26
C ASP A 48 12.54 -2.38 24.06
N LYS A 49 11.41 -1.65 23.96
CA LYS A 49 11.12 -0.49 24.85
C LYS A 49 10.94 -0.91 26.32
N SER A 50 10.54 -2.17 26.56
CA SER A 50 10.50 -2.73 27.91
C SER A 50 11.88 -3.30 28.27
N GLU A 51 12.54 -2.72 29.28
CA GLU A 51 13.86 -3.18 29.75
C GLU A 51 13.83 -4.65 30.19
N TRP A 52 12.70 -5.14 30.73
CA TRP A 52 12.55 -6.54 31.09
C TRP A 52 12.57 -7.46 29.87
N ILE A 53 11.84 -7.12 28.80
CA ILE A 53 11.80 -7.90 27.56
C ILE A 53 13.17 -7.84 26.86
N LYS A 54 13.77 -6.65 26.82
CA LYS A 54 15.06 -6.41 26.18
C LYS A 54 16.16 -7.28 26.77
N THR A 55 16.20 -7.43 28.10
CA THR A 55 17.27 -8.14 28.81
C THR A 55 17.00 -9.63 28.98
N LYS A 56 15.75 -10.07 29.12
CA LYS A 56 15.39 -11.45 29.44
C LYS A 56 15.05 -12.31 28.22
N ILE A 57 14.56 -11.71 27.12
CA ILE A 57 14.09 -12.47 25.96
C ILE A 57 15.14 -12.37 24.83
N PRO A 58 15.70 -13.51 24.36
CA PRO A 58 16.60 -13.54 23.22
C PRO A 58 15.95 -13.00 21.94
N ARG A 59 16.75 -12.36 21.07
CA ARG A 59 16.28 -11.78 19.80
C ARG A 59 15.50 -12.78 18.93
N ALA A 60 15.95 -14.03 18.86
CA ALA A 60 15.27 -15.08 18.08
C ALA A 60 13.84 -15.32 18.57
N ILE A 61 13.61 -15.36 19.88
CA ILE A 61 12.27 -15.55 20.46
C ILE A 61 11.37 -14.34 20.16
N LYS A 62 11.89 -13.10 20.29
CA LYS A 62 11.15 -11.88 19.92
C LYS A 62 10.77 -11.88 18.45
N THR A 63 11.68 -12.29 17.57
CA THR A 63 11.42 -12.41 16.14
C THR A 63 10.33 -13.48 15.87
N ALA A 64 10.42 -14.65 16.49
CA ALA A 64 9.42 -15.69 16.35
C ALA A 64 8.04 -15.25 16.84
N LEU A 65 7.95 -14.58 18.01
CA LEU A 65 6.70 -14.05 18.54
C LEU A 65 6.10 -12.98 17.61
N ALA A 66 6.91 -12.03 17.13
CA ALA A 66 6.46 -11.01 16.19
C ALA A 66 5.96 -11.62 14.88
N SER A 67 6.66 -12.64 14.35
CA SER A 67 6.25 -13.36 13.14
C SER A 67 4.92 -14.09 13.35
N ILE A 68 4.74 -14.78 14.48
CA ILE A 68 3.50 -15.49 14.81
C ILE A 68 2.33 -14.51 14.92
N VAL A 69 2.53 -13.37 15.60
CA VAL A 69 1.49 -12.33 15.73
C VAL A 69 1.09 -11.80 14.36
N ILE A 70 2.04 -11.49 13.48
CA ILE A 70 1.75 -10.98 12.14
C ILE A 70 1.00 -12.03 11.32
N LEU A 71 1.45 -13.28 11.30
CA LEU A 71 0.82 -14.36 10.56
C LEU A 71 -0.60 -14.64 11.08
N PHE A 72 -0.80 -14.58 12.39
CA PHE A 72 -2.11 -14.72 12.99
C PHE A 72 -3.04 -13.58 12.58
N VAL A 73 -2.57 -12.33 12.63
CA VAL A 73 -3.35 -11.15 12.21
C VAL A 73 -3.69 -11.22 10.72
N ILE A 74 -2.72 -11.55 9.87
CA ILE A 74 -2.95 -11.74 8.43
C ILE A 74 -3.98 -12.84 8.19
N GLY A 75 -3.86 -13.98 8.86
CA GLY A 75 -4.80 -15.09 8.74
C GLY A 75 -6.23 -14.73 9.17
N LEU A 76 -6.38 -13.99 10.28
CA LEU A 76 -7.68 -13.48 10.73
C LEU A 76 -8.31 -12.52 9.71
N ILE A 77 -7.53 -11.52 9.27
CA ILE A 77 -8.01 -10.52 8.31
C ILE A 77 -8.39 -11.21 6.99
N SER A 78 -7.57 -12.13 6.53
CA SER A 78 -7.82 -12.89 5.31
C SER A 78 -9.11 -13.70 5.38
N ASN A 79 -9.34 -14.42 6.47
CA ASN A 79 -10.58 -15.16 6.68
C ASN A 79 -11.82 -14.26 6.66
N LEU A 80 -11.74 -13.11 7.36
CA LEU A 80 -12.82 -12.14 7.38
C LEU A 80 -13.08 -11.52 6.01
N ILE A 81 -12.03 -11.21 5.24
CA ILE A 81 -12.17 -10.68 3.88
C ILE A 81 -12.83 -11.72 2.97
N ILE A 82 -12.35 -12.97 2.97
CA ILE A 82 -12.90 -14.04 2.13
C ILE A 82 -14.37 -14.26 2.45
N SER A 83 -14.73 -14.36 3.74
CA SER A 83 -16.12 -14.52 4.16
C SER A 83 -17.00 -13.36 3.66
N ASN A 84 -16.55 -12.11 3.81
CA ASN A 84 -17.31 -10.95 3.33
C ASN A 84 -17.42 -10.90 1.80
N VAL A 85 -16.37 -11.29 1.05
CA VAL A 85 -16.42 -11.36 -0.42
C VAL A 85 -17.35 -12.49 -0.87
N GLN A 86 -17.39 -13.60 -0.16
CA GLN A 86 -18.29 -14.71 -0.43
C GLN A 86 -19.75 -14.32 -0.19
N ASP A 87 -20.02 -13.59 0.91
CA ASP A 87 -21.34 -13.05 1.20
C ASP A 87 -21.78 -12.01 0.13
N LEU A 88 -20.86 -11.13 -0.30
CA LEU A 88 -21.08 -10.18 -1.39
C LEU A 88 -21.40 -10.90 -2.71
N TYR A 89 -20.67 -11.99 -3.02
CA TYR A 89 -20.95 -12.82 -4.20
C TYR A 89 -22.35 -13.45 -4.13
N ASN A 90 -22.74 -13.98 -2.99
CA ASN A 90 -24.04 -14.61 -2.80
C ASN A 90 -25.20 -13.60 -2.89
N GLU A 91 -24.99 -12.36 -2.44
CA GLU A 91 -25.98 -11.28 -2.50
C GLU A 91 -25.91 -10.45 -3.82
N ALA A 92 -24.94 -10.73 -4.70
CA ALA A 92 -24.76 -10.01 -5.96
C ALA A 92 -26.05 -9.89 -6.80
N PRO A 93 -26.92 -10.92 -6.93
CA PRO A 93 -28.16 -10.79 -7.68
C PRO A 93 -29.11 -9.74 -7.11
N LYS A 94 -29.20 -9.62 -5.79
CA LYS A 94 -30.01 -8.58 -5.10
C LYS A 94 -29.47 -7.18 -5.39
N TYR A 95 -28.15 -7.00 -5.36
CA TYR A 95 -27.54 -5.71 -5.67
C TYR A 95 -27.63 -5.36 -7.15
N GLN A 96 -27.63 -6.35 -8.05
CA GLN A 96 -27.88 -6.15 -9.48
C GLN A 96 -29.29 -5.57 -9.71
N GLU A 97 -30.33 -6.17 -9.11
CA GLU A 97 -31.70 -5.65 -9.16
C GLU A 97 -31.81 -4.23 -8.59
N ASN A 98 -31.11 -3.97 -7.48
CA ASN A 98 -31.08 -2.65 -6.88
C ASN A 98 -30.38 -1.60 -7.76
N LEU A 99 -29.35 -1.96 -8.49
CA LEU A 99 -28.69 -1.06 -9.46
C LEU A 99 -29.67 -0.62 -10.56
N GLU A 100 -30.49 -1.53 -11.07
CA GLU A 100 -31.54 -1.19 -12.06
C GLU A 100 -32.56 -0.20 -11.47
N LYS A 101 -32.95 -0.37 -10.20
CA LYS A 101 -33.83 0.57 -9.49
C LYS A 101 -33.18 1.94 -9.30
N VAL A 102 -31.88 1.99 -8.98
CA VAL A 102 -31.11 3.25 -8.87
C VAL A 102 -31.14 3.98 -10.22
N ALA A 103 -30.91 3.28 -11.33
CA ALA A 103 -30.89 3.86 -12.66
C ALA A 103 -32.25 4.51 -12.99
N THR A 104 -33.34 3.76 -12.81
CA THR A 104 -34.71 4.26 -13.11
C THR A 104 -35.10 5.44 -12.23
N GLN A 105 -34.62 5.50 -10.97
CA GLN A 105 -34.89 6.63 -10.09
C GLN A 105 -34.10 7.89 -10.46
N ILE A 106 -32.83 7.74 -10.88
CA ILE A 106 -32.05 8.88 -11.38
C ILE A 106 -32.71 9.47 -12.61
N GLU A 107 -33.17 8.65 -13.54
CA GLU A 107 -33.91 9.11 -14.71
C GLU A 107 -35.16 9.90 -14.35
N SER A 108 -35.99 9.34 -13.46
CA SER A 108 -37.25 9.96 -13.06
C SER A 108 -37.04 11.28 -12.30
N LYS A 109 -36.01 11.43 -11.52
CA LYS A 109 -35.75 12.64 -10.70
C LYS A 109 -35.03 13.76 -11.45
N PHE A 110 -34.14 13.42 -12.38
CA PHE A 110 -33.27 14.40 -13.05
C PHE A 110 -33.69 14.66 -14.51
N GLY A 111 -34.68 13.94 -15.04
CA GLY A 111 -35.14 14.10 -16.43
C GLY A 111 -34.06 13.80 -17.47
N LEU A 112 -33.05 13.08 -17.08
CA LEU A 112 -31.89 12.74 -17.91
C LEU A 112 -32.24 11.43 -18.64
N ASN A 113 -32.29 11.47 -19.97
CA ASN A 113 -32.50 10.27 -20.81
C ASN A 113 -31.21 9.43 -20.77
N ILE A 114 -30.88 8.95 -19.57
CA ILE A 114 -29.63 8.21 -19.30
C ILE A 114 -29.86 6.69 -19.48
N GLY A 115 -31.14 6.28 -19.60
CA GLY A 115 -31.60 4.88 -19.55
C GLY A 115 -30.89 3.94 -20.50
N GLU A 116 -30.75 4.33 -21.78
CA GLU A 116 -29.99 3.46 -22.72
C GLU A 116 -28.53 3.36 -22.37
N ASN A 117 -27.89 4.45 -21.96
CA ASN A 117 -26.46 4.45 -21.59
C ASN A 117 -26.20 3.79 -20.23
N ILE A 118 -27.08 4.04 -19.23
CA ILE A 118 -26.95 3.39 -17.91
C ILE A 118 -27.37 1.93 -18.00
N ASN A 119 -28.43 1.57 -18.73
CA ASN A 119 -28.81 0.16 -18.91
C ASN A 119 -27.72 -0.63 -19.66
N ASN A 120 -27.05 -0.03 -20.64
CA ASN A 120 -25.90 -0.63 -21.27
C ASN A 120 -24.73 -0.75 -20.28
N PHE A 121 -24.45 0.31 -19.51
CA PHE A 121 -23.38 0.28 -18.51
C PHE A 121 -23.66 -0.68 -17.35
N ILE A 122 -24.91 -0.72 -16.84
CA ILE A 122 -25.32 -1.64 -15.77
C ILE A 122 -25.44 -3.07 -16.31
N GLY A 123 -25.92 -3.24 -17.56
CA GLY A 123 -25.96 -4.54 -18.23
C GLY A 123 -24.56 -5.14 -18.47
N ASP A 124 -23.55 -4.28 -18.67
CA ASP A 124 -22.15 -4.67 -18.77
C ASP A 124 -21.49 -4.90 -17.40
N VAL A 125 -22.04 -4.34 -16.30
CA VAL A 125 -21.54 -4.54 -14.93
C VAL A 125 -22.13 -5.83 -14.34
N ASP A 126 -21.48 -6.94 -14.58
CA ASP A 126 -21.81 -8.20 -13.91
C ASP A 126 -21.15 -8.25 -12.52
N LEU A 127 -21.94 -7.89 -11.48
CA LEU A 127 -21.49 -7.94 -10.09
C LEU A 127 -21.06 -9.35 -9.66
N THR A 128 -21.62 -10.39 -10.28
CA THR A 128 -21.25 -11.77 -10.03
C THR A 128 -19.83 -12.06 -10.54
N SER A 129 -19.52 -11.57 -11.75
CA SER A 129 -18.17 -11.68 -12.31
C SER A 129 -17.14 -10.86 -11.52
N ILE A 130 -17.52 -9.67 -11.04
CA ILE A 130 -16.68 -8.86 -10.15
C ILE A 130 -16.40 -9.60 -8.84
N GLY A 131 -17.43 -10.16 -8.20
CA GLY A 131 -17.28 -10.96 -6.98
C GLY A 131 -16.38 -12.17 -7.20
N LYS A 132 -16.56 -12.88 -8.32
CA LYS A 132 -15.70 -14.01 -8.71
C LYS A 132 -14.25 -13.57 -8.92
N ASN A 133 -14.02 -12.49 -9.67
CA ASN A 133 -12.68 -11.97 -9.91
C ASN A 133 -11.98 -11.52 -8.62
N LEU A 134 -12.73 -10.99 -7.65
CA LEU A 134 -12.21 -10.68 -6.32
C LEU A 134 -11.78 -11.96 -5.59
N LEU A 135 -12.63 -13.00 -5.57
CA LEU A 135 -12.30 -14.30 -4.97
C LEU A 135 -11.05 -14.92 -5.62
N ASP A 136 -10.97 -14.90 -6.94
CA ASP A 136 -9.82 -15.42 -7.68
C ASP A 136 -8.55 -14.62 -7.36
N SER A 137 -8.64 -13.28 -7.29
CA SER A 137 -7.52 -12.41 -6.93
C SER A 137 -7.02 -12.65 -5.51
N PHE A 138 -7.93 -12.85 -4.55
CA PHE A 138 -7.55 -13.23 -3.19
C PHE A 138 -6.91 -14.62 -3.15
N SER A 139 -7.43 -15.59 -3.91
CA SER A 139 -6.86 -16.94 -4.02
C SER A 139 -5.44 -16.91 -4.60
N GLU A 140 -5.18 -16.05 -5.60
CA GLU A 140 -3.83 -15.85 -6.15
C GLU A 140 -2.87 -15.23 -5.13
N LEU A 141 -3.33 -14.26 -4.33
CA LEU A 141 -2.55 -13.70 -3.23
C LEU A 141 -2.19 -14.77 -2.19
N PHE A 142 -3.11 -15.69 -1.87
CA PHE A 142 -2.82 -16.81 -0.96
C PHE A 142 -1.83 -17.80 -1.54
N SER A 143 -1.92 -18.10 -2.83
CA SER A 143 -0.93 -18.94 -3.52
C SER A 143 0.48 -18.33 -3.44
N SER A 144 0.57 -17.01 -3.55
CA SER A 144 1.84 -16.27 -3.42
C SER A 144 2.35 -16.21 -1.98
N THR A 145 1.49 -16.45 -0.97
CA THR A 145 1.84 -16.36 0.46
C THR A 145 2.97 -17.34 0.82
N PHE A 146 2.97 -18.54 0.24
CA PHE A 146 4.04 -19.50 0.48
C PHE A 146 5.41 -18.95 0.08
N MET A 147 5.52 -18.33 -1.09
CA MET A 147 6.76 -17.71 -1.56
C MET A 147 7.16 -16.51 -0.68
N ILE A 148 6.19 -15.70 -0.27
CA ILE A 148 6.45 -14.57 0.65
C ILE A 148 7.02 -15.08 1.98
N LEU A 149 6.42 -16.11 2.56
CA LEU A 149 6.89 -16.70 3.82
C LEU A 149 8.26 -17.35 3.68
N LEU A 150 8.50 -18.04 2.58
CA LEU A 150 9.80 -18.63 2.29
C LEU A 150 10.89 -17.56 2.23
N TYR A 151 10.66 -16.49 1.46
CA TYR A 151 11.61 -15.37 1.39
C TYR A 151 11.78 -14.68 2.74
N LEU A 152 10.69 -14.49 3.49
CA LEU A 152 10.74 -13.88 4.82
C LEU A 152 11.63 -14.68 5.77
N ILE A 153 11.49 -16.02 5.79
CA ILE A 153 12.32 -16.89 6.62
C ILE A 153 13.80 -16.71 6.24
N PHE A 154 14.13 -16.73 4.94
CA PHE A 154 15.52 -16.53 4.51
C PHE A 154 16.05 -15.14 4.83
N ILE A 155 15.24 -14.09 4.69
CA ILE A 155 15.62 -12.72 5.07
C ILE A 155 15.92 -12.64 6.58
N LEU A 156 15.06 -13.23 7.43
CA LEU A 156 15.26 -13.24 8.87
C LEU A 156 16.52 -14.03 9.27
N MET A 157 16.83 -15.12 8.59
CA MET A 157 18.08 -15.88 8.81
C MET A 157 19.31 -15.09 8.36
N GLU A 158 19.20 -14.40 7.22
CA GLU A 158 20.29 -13.62 6.64
C GLU A 158 20.58 -12.32 7.39
N GLU A 159 19.59 -11.75 8.09
CA GLU A 159 19.67 -10.47 8.80
C GLU A 159 20.90 -10.37 9.70
N THR A 160 21.26 -11.44 10.40
CA THR A 160 22.39 -11.47 11.33
C THR A 160 23.75 -11.52 10.64
N SER A 161 23.82 -12.13 9.46
CA SER A 161 25.06 -12.36 8.71
C SER A 161 25.33 -11.27 7.68
N PHE A 162 24.30 -10.52 7.29
CA PHE A 162 24.35 -9.57 6.17
C PHE A 162 25.41 -8.49 6.36
N LEU A 163 25.49 -7.86 7.54
CA LEU A 163 26.49 -6.82 7.82
C LEU A 163 27.92 -7.37 7.81
N ASN A 164 28.12 -8.61 8.28
CA ASN A 164 29.44 -9.26 8.26
C ASN A 164 29.88 -9.57 6.82
N LYS A 165 28.97 -10.03 5.98
CA LYS A 165 29.23 -10.25 4.54
C LYS A 165 29.55 -8.94 3.84
N LEU A 166 28.78 -7.88 4.13
CA LEU A 166 29.03 -6.56 3.58
C LEU A 166 30.41 -6.02 3.98
N LYS A 167 30.79 -6.19 5.27
CA LYS A 167 32.09 -5.79 5.75
C LYS A 167 33.24 -6.58 5.09
N ALA A 168 33.01 -7.83 4.72
CA ALA A 168 33.98 -8.63 4.00
C ALA A 168 34.19 -8.22 2.53
N ILE A 169 33.20 -7.59 1.92
CA ILE A 169 33.27 -7.08 0.53
C ILE A 169 34.12 -5.81 0.43
N TYR A 170 34.03 -4.93 1.44
CA TYR A 170 34.73 -3.65 1.44
C TYR A 170 36.04 -3.76 2.25
N GLU A 171 37.18 -3.74 1.52
CA GLU A 171 38.52 -3.82 2.14
C GLU A 171 38.88 -2.56 2.91
N LYS A 172 38.38 -1.40 2.46
CA LYS A 172 38.65 -0.10 3.08
C LYS A 172 37.54 0.26 4.08
N PRO A 173 37.92 0.55 5.35
CA PRO A 173 36.97 0.91 6.40
C PRO A 173 36.03 2.06 6.00
N ASN A 174 36.56 3.10 5.35
CA ASN A 174 35.78 4.27 4.96
C ASN A 174 34.70 3.92 3.91
N GLU A 175 34.96 3.00 2.98
CA GLU A 175 33.96 2.58 1.97
C GLU A 175 32.82 1.77 2.63
N PHE A 176 33.17 0.90 3.58
CA PHE A 176 32.19 0.19 4.39
C PHE A 176 31.33 1.14 5.22
N ASP A 177 31.94 2.12 5.88
CA ASP A 177 31.23 3.10 6.72
C ASP A 177 30.23 3.93 5.92
N ASP A 178 30.57 4.34 4.69
CA ASP A 178 29.66 5.08 3.81
C ASP A 178 28.46 4.24 3.39
N VAL A 179 28.66 2.97 3.03
CA VAL A 179 27.57 2.06 2.67
C VAL A 179 26.71 1.72 3.89
N ASN A 180 27.34 1.48 5.04
CA ASN A 180 26.61 1.20 6.28
C ASN A 180 25.76 2.39 6.72
N LYS A 181 26.25 3.62 6.62
CA LYS A 181 25.47 4.85 6.85
C LYS A 181 24.28 4.94 5.91
N LEU A 182 24.46 4.64 4.61
CA LEU A 182 23.37 4.64 3.65
C LEU A 182 22.30 3.60 4.01
N LEU A 183 22.68 2.39 4.39
CA LEU A 183 21.75 1.34 4.82
C LEU A 183 20.96 1.75 6.06
N ILE A 184 21.62 2.36 7.05
CA ILE A 184 20.96 2.88 8.25
C ILE A 184 19.98 4.01 7.89
N GLU A 185 20.34 4.88 6.95
CA GLU A 185 19.48 5.97 6.47
C GLU A 185 18.25 5.45 5.75
N ILE A 186 18.41 4.45 4.87
CA ILE A 186 17.31 3.75 4.19
C ILE A 186 16.39 3.09 5.23
N ASP A 187 16.97 2.34 6.14
CA ASP A 187 16.24 1.63 7.17
C ASP A 187 15.39 2.57 8.04
N LYS A 188 15.99 3.65 8.55
CA LYS A 188 15.25 4.65 9.34
C LYS A 188 14.13 5.33 8.56
N SER A 189 14.38 5.70 7.30
CA SER A 189 13.40 6.39 6.47
C SER A 189 12.23 5.48 6.14
N LEU A 190 12.49 4.22 5.77
CA LEU A 190 11.45 3.25 5.46
C LEU A 190 10.67 2.81 6.69
N SER A 191 11.33 2.48 7.79
CA SER A 191 10.68 2.11 9.06
C SER A 191 9.77 3.23 9.54
N LYS A 192 10.24 4.48 9.54
CA LYS A 192 9.44 5.64 9.92
C LYS A 192 8.22 5.81 9.01
N TYR A 193 8.41 5.74 7.68
CA TYR A 193 7.30 5.84 6.73
C TYR A 193 6.27 4.73 6.94
N LEU A 194 6.72 3.47 6.98
CA LEU A 194 5.82 2.33 7.10
C LEU A 194 5.06 2.33 8.43
N SER A 195 5.72 2.65 9.54
CA SER A 195 5.09 2.70 10.86
C SER A 195 4.02 3.79 10.92
N ILE A 196 4.34 5.00 10.45
CA ILE A 196 3.38 6.11 10.44
C ILE A 196 2.23 5.78 9.49
N LYS A 197 2.50 5.29 8.29
CA LYS A 197 1.48 4.98 7.29
C LYS A 197 0.57 3.84 7.75
N THR A 198 1.12 2.79 8.36
CA THR A 198 0.33 1.70 8.94
C THR A 198 -0.57 2.20 10.07
N LEU A 199 -0.05 3.03 10.97
CA LEU A 199 -0.83 3.59 12.07
C LEU A 199 -1.98 4.47 11.56
N LEU A 200 -1.69 5.38 10.63
CA LEU A 200 -2.70 6.27 10.04
C LEU A 200 -3.76 5.47 9.26
N SER A 201 -3.34 4.48 8.48
CA SER A 201 -4.25 3.58 7.76
C SER A 201 -5.15 2.80 8.72
N LEU A 202 -4.60 2.35 9.86
CA LEU A 202 -5.38 1.66 10.89
C LEU A 202 -6.40 2.60 11.55
N ILE A 203 -6.00 3.82 11.91
CA ILE A 203 -6.90 4.84 12.46
C ILE A 203 -8.04 5.13 11.47
N THR A 204 -7.71 5.35 10.20
CA THR A 204 -8.70 5.61 9.14
C THR A 204 -9.66 4.43 8.98
N ALA A 205 -9.13 3.21 8.90
CA ALA A 205 -9.94 2.00 8.71
C ALA A 205 -10.88 1.74 9.90
N VAL A 206 -10.38 1.82 11.14
CA VAL A 206 -11.19 1.59 12.35
C VAL A 206 -12.27 2.66 12.49
N SER A 207 -11.94 3.93 12.27
CA SER A 207 -12.91 5.04 12.32
C SER A 207 -13.96 4.90 11.21
N SER A 208 -13.55 4.54 10.00
CA SER A 208 -14.47 4.31 8.88
C SER A 208 -15.34 3.07 9.11
N TYR A 209 -14.79 1.99 9.67
CA TYR A 209 -15.57 0.82 10.07
C TYR A 209 -16.70 1.20 11.04
N ALA A 210 -16.37 1.96 12.07
CA ALA A 210 -17.38 2.43 13.05
C ALA A 210 -18.46 3.28 12.35
N ALA A 211 -18.07 4.21 11.48
CA ALA A 211 -19.01 5.04 10.73
C ALA A 211 -19.92 4.20 9.82
N LEU A 212 -19.35 3.30 9.01
CA LEU A 212 -20.10 2.43 8.11
C LEU A 212 -21.06 1.50 8.87
N LYS A 213 -20.62 0.95 10.00
CA LYS A 213 -21.44 0.10 10.85
C LYS A 213 -22.62 0.86 11.47
N LEU A 214 -22.40 2.11 11.92
CA LEU A 214 -23.47 2.97 12.48
C LEU A 214 -24.47 3.41 11.42
N ILE A 215 -24.02 3.63 10.18
CA ILE A 215 -24.92 3.96 9.05
C ILE A 215 -25.71 2.73 8.61
N GLY A 216 -25.23 1.51 8.90
CA GLY A 216 -25.87 0.26 8.50
C GLY A 216 -25.45 -0.22 7.10
N ILE A 217 -24.22 0.09 6.68
CA ILE A 217 -23.69 -0.37 5.38
C ILE A 217 -23.25 -1.83 5.48
N ASP A 218 -23.72 -2.64 4.53
CA ASP A 218 -23.36 -4.04 4.40
C ASP A 218 -21.86 -4.19 4.11
N PHE A 219 -21.27 -5.28 4.59
CA PHE A 219 -19.83 -5.56 4.45
C PHE A 219 -18.90 -4.45 4.99
N ALA A 220 -19.30 -3.75 6.07
CA ALA A 220 -18.55 -2.63 6.65
C ALA A 220 -17.08 -3.01 6.96
N PHE A 221 -16.81 -4.27 7.39
CA PHE A 221 -15.45 -4.74 7.66
C PHE A 221 -14.63 -4.86 6.35
N PHE A 222 -15.22 -5.40 5.28
CA PHE A 222 -14.58 -5.50 3.97
C PHE A 222 -14.17 -4.10 3.45
N TRP A 223 -15.09 -3.14 3.50
CA TRP A 223 -14.80 -1.77 3.09
C TRP A 223 -13.73 -1.12 3.95
N ALA A 224 -13.74 -1.35 5.26
CA ALA A 224 -12.69 -0.86 6.15
C ALA A 224 -11.32 -1.47 5.85
N ALA A 225 -11.26 -2.77 5.51
CA ALA A 225 -10.04 -3.42 5.08
C ALA A 225 -9.53 -2.86 3.73
N CYS A 226 -10.44 -2.61 2.79
CA CYS A 226 -10.11 -1.91 1.53
C CYS A 226 -9.57 -0.50 1.81
N ILE A 227 -10.21 0.27 2.69
CA ILE A 227 -9.75 1.61 3.11
C ILE A 227 -8.34 1.53 3.70
N PHE A 228 -8.05 0.55 4.55
CA PHE A 228 -6.72 0.33 5.12
C PHE A 228 -5.65 0.16 4.03
N ILE A 229 -5.91 -0.71 3.05
CA ILE A 229 -4.98 -1.01 1.95
C ILE A 229 -4.84 0.20 1.01
N LEU A 230 -5.96 0.77 0.58
CA LEU A 230 -5.99 1.89 -0.35
C LEU A 230 -5.32 3.15 0.23
N ASN A 231 -5.35 3.32 1.54
CA ASN A 231 -4.72 4.47 2.19
C ASN A 231 -3.19 4.51 2.02
N PHE A 232 -2.54 3.40 1.65
CA PHE A 232 -1.13 3.39 1.26
C PHE A 232 -0.88 4.05 -0.10
N ILE A 233 -1.91 4.17 -0.95
CA ILE A 233 -1.82 4.81 -2.28
C ILE A 233 -2.05 6.32 -2.12
N PRO A 234 -1.05 7.18 -2.39
CA PRO A 234 -1.19 8.62 -2.18
C PRO A 234 -2.33 9.23 -3.01
N SER A 235 -3.13 10.10 -2.41
CA SER A 235 -4.20 10.90 -3.03
C SER A 235 -5.32 10.09 -3.68
N ILE A 236 -5.01 9.18 -4.61
CA ILE A 236 -5.99 8.36 -5.33
C ILE A 236 -6.65 7.37 -4.37
N GLY A 237 -5.88 6.80 -3.44
CA GLY A 237 -6.38 5.80 -2.49
C GLY A 237 -7.52 6.32 -1.62
N SER A 238 -7.42 7.52 -1.07
CA SER A 238 -8.46 8.12 -0.23
C SER A 238 -9.76 8.42 -1.00
N LEU A 239 -9.65 8.83 -2.28
CA LEU A 239 -10.80 9.05 -3.14
C LEU A 239 -11.57 7.75 -3.40
N ILE A 240 -10.86 6.70 -3.85
CA ILE A 240 -11.43 5.38 -4.12
C ILE A 240 -12.01 4.77 -2.83
N ALA A 241 -11.30 4.90 -1.72
CA ALA A 241 -11.67 4.42 -0.40
C ALA A 241 -12.97 5.05 0.14
N THR A 242 -13.30 6.27 -0.28
CA THR A 242 -14.57 6.93 0.05
C THR A 242 -15.66 6.57 -0.96
N LEU A 243 -15.31 6.52 -2.25
CA LEU A 243 -16.28 6.31 -3.33
C LEU A 243 -16.91 4.92 -3.27
N PHE A 244 -16.12 3.87 -3.05
CA PHE A 244 -16.62 2.50 -3.10
C PHE A 244 -17.70 2.22 -2.04
N PRO A 245 -17.51 2.47 -0.75
CA PRO A 245 -18.57 2.28 0.23
C PRO A 245 -19.76 3.24 0.02
N ALA A 246 -19.54 4.43 -0.56
CA ALA A 246 -20.64 5.35 -0.91
C ALA A 246 -21.49 4.77 -2.04
N VAL A 247 -20.89 4.23 -3.10
CA VAL A 247 -21.62 3.53 -4.17
C VAL A 247 -22.35 2.31 -3.61
N MET A 248 -21.71 1.54 -2.72
CA MET A 248 -22.36 0.42 -2.03
C MET A 248 -23.61 0.87 -1.28
N ALA A 249 -23.57 2.02 -0.60
CA ALA A 249 -24.75 2.57 0.08
C ALA A 249 -25.90 2.87 -0.89
N LEU A 250 -25.62 3.41 -2.08
CA LEU A 250 -26.65 3.63 -3.12
C LEU A 250 -27.27 2.31 -3.56
N VAL A 251 -26.46 1.33 -3.84
CA VAL A 251 -26.89 0.02 -4.35
C VAL A 251 -27.66 -0.74 -3.28
N GLN A 252 -27.22 -0.72 -2.03
CA GLN A 252 -27.86 -1.42 -0.91
C GLN A 252 -29.30 -0.93 -0.69
N TYR A 253 -29.54 0.36 -0.80
CA TYR A 253 -30.88 0.97 -0.58
C TYR A 253 -31.66 1.17 -1.88
N GLY A 254 -31.16 0.67 -3.02
CA GLY A 254 -31.86 0.70 -4.32
C GLY A 254 -32.26 2.10 -4.78
N GLY A 255 -31.53 3.15 -4.36
CA GLY A 255 -31.82 4.55 -4.68
C GLY A 255 -33.07 5.13 -4.01
N THR A 256 -33.83 4.36 -3.20
CA THR A 256 -35.04 4.83 -2.51
C THR A 256 -34.69 5.84 -1.41
N ASP A 257 -33.57 5.64 -0.73
CA ASP A 257 -33.05 6.54 0.30
C ASP A 257 -31.59 6.91 -0.02
N PHE A 258 -31.35 8.19 -0.31
CA PHE A 258 -30.02 8.75 -0.55
C PHE A 258 -29.27 9.15 0.73
N THR A 259 -29.95 9.11 1.88
CA THR A 259 -29.36 9.52 3.16
C THR A 259 -28.10 8.71 3.51
N PRO A 260 -28.07 7.36 3.41
CA PRO A 260 -26.88 6.58 3.70
C PRO A 260 -25.69 6.92 2.79
N PHE A 261 -25.93 7.16 1.50
CA PHE A 261 -24.90 7.61 0.57
C PHE A 261 -24.27 8.93 1.04
N VAL A 262 -25.09 9.93 1.35
CA VAL A 262 -24.62 11.25 1.80
C VAL A 262 -23.85 11.11 3.12
N LEU A 263 -24.36 10.31 4.06
CA LEU A 263 -23.70 10.07 5.35
C LEU A 263 -22.34 9.38 5.16
N VAL A 264 -22.20 8.38 4.27
CA VAL A 264 -20.92 7.74 3.96
C VAL A 264 -19.93 8.75 3.39
N VAL A 265 -20.36 9.55 2.38
CA VAL A 265 -19.49 10.57 1.77
C VAL A 265 -19.00 11.58 2.83
N ILE A 266 -19.91 12.04 3.70
CA ILE A 266 -19.57 13.01 4.75
C ILE A 266 -18.64 12.36 5.79
N PHE A 267 -19.04 11.26 6.44
CA PHE A 267 -18.29 10.72 7.56
C PHE A 267 -16.95 10.09 7.12
N VAL A 268 -16.97 9.24 6.10
CA VAL A 268 -15.72 8.64 5.59
C VAL A 268 -14.85 9.70 4.93
N GLY A 269 -15.44 10.64 4.17
CA GLY A 269 -14.71 11.77 3.57
C GLY A 269 -14.07 12.67 4.60
N VAL A 270 -14.77 13.04 5.68
CA VAL A 270 -14.21 13.83 6.79
C VAL A 270 -13.07 13.07 7.47
N ILE A 271 -13.22 11.78 7.75
CA ILE A 271 -12.13 10.96 8.31
C ILE A 271 -10.91 10.97 7.38
N GLN A 272 -11.09 10.79 6.07
CA GLN A 272 -9.99 10.82 5.10
C GLN A 272 -9.28 12.18 5.05
N VAL A 273 -10.05 13.28 5.06
CA VAL A 273 -9.50 14.65 5.09
C VAL A 273 -8.73 14.91 6.39
N LEU A 274 -9.30 14.56 7.54
CA LEU A 274 -8.64 14.76 8.83
C LEU A 274 -7.35 13.96 8.96
N VAL A 275 -7.35 12.71 8.53
CA VAL A 275 -6.16 11.87 8.60
C VAL A 275 -5.14 12.28 7.53
N GLY A 276 -5.55 12.39 6.27
CA GLY A 276 -4.63 12.63 5.14
C GLY A 276 -4.07 14.05 5.09
N ASN A 277 -4.87 15.08 5.44
CA ASN A 277 -4.44 16.47 5.31
C ASN A 277 -3.92 17.10 6.62
N PHE A 278 -4.25 16.53 7.78
CA PHE A 278 -3.80 17.08 9.06
C PHE A 278 -2.88 16.12 9.83
N LEU A 279 -3.28 14.84 10.02
CA LEU A 279 -2.48 13.91 10.82
C LEU A 279 -1.25 13.43 10.06
N GLU A 280 -1.41 13.07 8.79
CA GLU A 280 -0.30 12.55 7.97
C GLU A 280 0.84 13.55 7.84
N PRO A 281 0.64 14.82 7.42
CA PRO A 281 1.71 15.82 7.37
C PRO A 281 2.33 16.11 8.74
N LYS A 282 1.52 16.14 9.80
CA LYS A 282 2.01 16.40 11.17
C LYS A 282 2.92 15.27 11.68
N MET A 283 2.62 14.01 11.35
CA MET A 283 3.40 12.85 11.80
C MET A 283 4.60 12.57 10.91
N MET A 284 4.44 12.71 9.60
CA MET A 284 5.55 12.50 8.64
C MET A 284 6.57 13.64 8.66
N GLY A 285 6.13 14.88 8.84
CA GLY A 285 7.00 16.07 8.76
C GLY A 285 7.77 16.09 7.43
N ASN A 286 9.03 16.48 7.47
CA ASN A 286 9.93 16.54 6.31
C ASN A 286 10.65 15.19 6.00
N SER A 287 10.13 14.08 6.50
CA SER A 287 10.88 12.81 6.49
C SER A 287 11.14 12.22 5.10
N LEU A 288 10.32 12.53 4.11
CA LEU A 288 10.41 11.85 2.81
C LEU A 288 11.14 12.67 1.74
N ASN A 289 11.15 14.00 1.85
CA ASN A 289 11.77 14.93 0.89
C ASN A 289 11.54 14.52 -0.59
N ILE A 290 10.30 14.21 -0.95
CA ILE A 290 9.89 13.84 -2.31
C ILE A 290 8.94 14.89 -2.84
N SER A 291 9.15 15.36 -4.08
CA SER A 291 8.23 16.27 -4.76
C SER A 291 6.86 15.60 -4.98
N SER A 292 5.77 16.36 -4.76
CA SER A 292 4.40 15.86 -5.00
C SER A 292 4.17 15.37 -6.43
N LEU A 293 4.79 16.03 -7.42
CA LEU A 293 4.77 15.58 -8.81
C LEU A 293 5.45 14.22 -8.97
N VAL A 294 6.59 14.01 -8.30
CA VAL A 294 7.31 12.75 -8.33
C VAL A 294 6.50 11.63 -7.67
N VAL A 295 5.76 11.93 -6.60
CA VAL A 295 4.84 10.96 -5.98
C VAL A 295 3.80 10.48 -7.00
N ILE A 296 3.15 11.39 -7.74
CA ILE A 296 2.14 11.04 -8.74
C ILE A 296 2.78 10.26 -9.91
N LEU A 297 3.93 10.69 -10.40
CA LEU A 297 4.65 10.01 -11.48
C LEU A 297 5.09 8.61 -11.05
N SER A 298 5.64 8.46 -9.84
CA SER A 298 6.07 7.17 -9.33
C SER A 298 4.89 6.21 -9.15
N LEU A 299 3.76 6.72 -8.66
CA LEU A 299 2.51 5.97 -8.58
C LEU A 299 2.09 5.44 -9.95
N SER A 300 2.13 6.29 -10.99
CA SER A 300 1.77 5.91 -12.35
C SER A 300 2.74 4.86 -12.93
N VAL A 301 4.04 5.07 -12.76
CA VAL A 301 5.08 4.15 -13.28
C VAL A 301 5.01 2.80 -12.57
N TRP A 302 5.05 2.78 -11.23
CA TRP A 302 5.02 1.52 -10.48
C TRP A 302 3.66 0.81 -10.59
N GLY A 303 2.58 1.61 -10.72
CA GLY A 303 1.25 1.08 -11.01
C GLY A 303 1.17 0.39 -12.35
N ALA A 304 1.78 0.94 -13.41
CA ALA A 304 1.86 0.32 -14.72
C ALA A 304 2.71 -0.97 -14.73
N ILE A 305 3.77 -1.03 -13.91
CA ILE A 305 4.68 -2.18 -13.85
C ILE A 305 4.06 -3.33 -13.02
N TRP A 306 3.52 -3.04 -11.83
CA TRP A 306 3.10 -4.04 -10.84
C TRP A 306 1.66 -3.90 -10.34
N GLY A 307 0.84 -3.05 -10.99
CA GLY A 307 -0.57 -2.84 -10.61
C GLY A 307 -0.73 -2.19 -9.24
N ILE A 308 -1.74 -2.60 -8.50
CA ILE A 308 -2.08 -2.03 -7.17
C ILE A 308 -0.90 -2.18 -6.19
N ILE A 309 -0.20 -3.31 -6.20
CA ILE A 309 0.97 -3.52 -5.35
C ILE A 309 2.07 -2.51 -5.68
N GLY A 310 2.30 -2.23 -6.96
CA GLY A 310 3.24 -1.20 -7.41
C GLY A 310 2.84 0.20 -6.93
N MET A 311 1.54 0.52 -6.95
CA MET A 311 1.04 1.81 -6.42
C MET A 311 1.32 1.94 -4.91
N ILE A 312 1.08 0.90 -4.13
CA ILE A 312 1.35 0.86 -2.69
C ILE A 312 2.85 1.04 -2.41
N LEU A 313 3.70 0.40 -3.21
CA LEU A 313 5.15 0.40 -3.06
C LEU A 313 5.83 1.64 -3.68
N SER A 314 5.10 2.47 -4.42
CA SER A 314 5.65 3.58 -5.20
C SER A 314 6.48 4.55 -4.37
N VAL A 315 5.97 4.99 -3.22
CA VAL A 315 6.67 5.92 -2.32
C VAL A 315 7.92 5.28 -1.70
N PRO A 316 7.84 4.12 -1.04
CA PRO A 316 9.01 3.45 -0.49
C PRO A 316 10.14 3.23 -1.49
N ILE A 317 9.79 2.74 -2.68
CA ILE A 317 10.81 2.50 -3.73
C ILE A 317 11.45 3.81 -4.17
N THR A 318 10.64 4.87 -4.36
CA THR A 318 11.16 6.17 -4.80
C THR A 318 12.05 6.81 -3.73
N VAL A 319 11.70 6.69 -2.43
CA VAL A 319 12.57 7.11 -1.32
C VAL A 319 13.92 6.39 -1.40
N MET A 320 13.91 5.06 -1.53
CA MET A 320 15.14 4.28 -1.68
C MET A 320 15.97 4.73 -2.88
N MET A 321 15.32 4.96 -4.03
CA MET A 321 16.00 5.46 -5.24
C MET A 321 16.66 6.81 -5.00
N ILE A 322 15.97 7.77 -4.35
CA ILE A 322 16.54 9.08 -4.02
C ILE A 322 17.78 8.93 -3.13
N LEU A 323 17.68 8.12 -2.06
CA LEU A 323 18.78 7.91 -1.13
C LEU A 323 19.99 7.26 -1.82
N ILE A 324 19.77 6.22 -2.62
CA ILE A 324 20.84 5.53 -3.36
C ILE A 324 21.48 6.47 -4.38
N PHE A 325 20.66 7.16 -5.19
CA PHE A 325 21.16 8.07 -6.23
C PHE A 325 21.90 9.28 -5.64
N SER A 326 21.56 9.69 -4.42
CA SER A 326 22.24 10.78 -3.72
C SER A 326 23.72 10.49 -3.43
N LYS A 327 24.06 9.21 -3.22
CA LYS A 327 25.42 8.77 -2.87
C LYS A 327 26.28 8.46 -4.10
N ILE A 328 25.69 8.27 -5.28
CA ILE A 328 26.41 7.96 -6.51
C ILE A 328 26.65 9.24 -7.31
N LYS A 329 27.93 9.61 -7.54
CA LYS A 329 28.33 10.85 -8.19
C LYS A 329 27.63 11.10 -9.55
N GLY A 330 27.37 10.03 -10.34
CA GLY A 330 26.77 10.13 -11.65
C GLY A 330 25.25 10.36 -11.66
N THR A 331 24.55 9.97 -10.57
CA THR A 331 23.07 10.02 -10.46
C THR A 331 22.57 11.05 -9.45
N LYS A 332 23.47 11.78 -8.79
CA LYS A 332 23.13 12.81 -7.79
C LYS A 332 22.13 13.87 -8.33
N TYR A 333 22.28 14.26 -9.60
CA TYR A 333 21.35 15.21 -10.24
C TYR A 333 19.92 14.67 -10.33
N VAL A 334 19.76 13.35 -10.53
CA VAL A 334 18.45 12.69 -10.53
C VAL A 334 17.83 12.75 -9.14
N ALA A 335 18.61 12.46 -8.09
CA ALA A 335 18.13 12.56 -6.71
C ALA A 335 17.66 13.99 -6.37
N ILE A 336 18.38 15.02 -6.83
CA ILE A 336 17.99 16.43 -6.64
C ILE A 336 16.66 16.72 -7.34
N LEU A 337 16.48 16.26 -8.59
CA LEU A 337 15.24 16.47 -9.35
C LEU A 337 14.02 15.75 -8.74
N LEU A 338 14.25 14.61 -8.10
CA LEU A 338 13.19 13.85 -7.44
C LEU A 338 12.83 14.43 -6.06
N SER A 339 13.71 15.21 -5.44
CA SER A 339 13.50 15.78 -4.11
C SER A 339 12.56 16.99 -4.13
N GLU A 340 11.91 17.28 -2.99
CA GLU A 340 10.96 18.39 -2.84
C GLU A 340 11.65 19.76 -2.91
N LYS A 341 12.79 19.90 -2.21
CA LYS A 341 13.47 21.19 -2.01
C LYS A 341 14.78 21.32 -2.79
N GLY A 342 15.13 20.37 -3.65
CA GLY A 342 16.42 20.36 -4.34
C GLY A 342 17.61 20.14 -3.39
N THR A 343 17.36 19.90 -2.11
CA THR A 343 18.38 19.62 -1.09
C THR A 343 18.37 18.14 -0.75
N ILE A 344 19.54 17.51 -0.73
CA ILE A 344 19.72 16.14 -0.27
C ILE A 344 20.26 16.27 1.15
N ASN A 345 19.39 16.50 2.14
CA ASN A 345 19.77 16.46 3.54
C ASN A 345 19.76 15.01 4.00
N SER A 346 20.84 14.57 4.62
CA SER A 346 20.83 13.30 5.35
C SER A 346 19.81 13.45 6.49
N SER A 347 18.92 12.46 6.65
CA SER A 347 17.96 12.39 7.77
C SER A 347 18.65 12.26 9.15
N LEU A 348 19.99 12.35 9.17
CA LEU A 348 20.81 12.30 10.37
C LEU A 348 21.10 13.69 10.97
N ASP A 349 20.76 14.77 10.24
CA ASP A 349 21.03 16.16 10.65
C ASP A 349 19.80 16.87 11.26
N SER A 350 18.71 16.14 11.55
CA SER A 350 17.49 16.66 12.19
C SER A 350 17.13 15.96 13.47
#